data_92209f295d412a88999c43cfe1d0d109
#
_entry.id   92209f295d412a88999c43cfe1d0d109
#
_cell.length_a   1.000
_cell.length_b   1.000
_cell.length_c   1.000
_cell.angle_alpha   90.00
_cell.angle_beta   90.00
_cell.angle_gamma   90.00
#
_symmetry.space_group_name_H-M   'P 1'
#
loop_
_entity.id
_entity.type
_entity.pdbx_description
1 polymer ?
#
loop_
_entity_poly.entity_id
_entity_poly.type
_entity_poly.pdbx_seq_one_letter_code
_entity_poly.pdbx_strand_id
1 'polypeptide(L)'
;MYRYYNTYGTYHSGRIYSDNKHYLKFDLVNDDVYELLRQVQPSVIISALRGPFSDQLEAHELMVGYAQETGCRIIFLSSANVFDAFSNYPSYENDKTLSQSIYGKLKIRVETLLMRHLPEEQYAIVRLPMVFGVGSPRIQALKNELLLGDAIEVFPHLVMNTTTDAKLRQQIHYIINRKLSGIFHLGSTDLIHHKEFIHELVIMLDLNRKPIYKNVFTSNTDRYLAVLPRDNRLPKHLQITNETVVESSNKYI
;
A
#
# COMPACT_ATOMS: atom_id res chain seq x y z
N MET A 1 -7.89 3.35 13.68
CA MET A 1 -6.76 4.02 14.34
C MET A 1 -7.26 5.05 15.37
N TYR A 2 -8.08 6.02 15.01
CA TYR A 2 -8.57 7.09 15.90
C TYR A 2 -9.23 6.63 17.23
N ARG A 3 -9.69 5.39 17.30
CA ARG A 3 -10.26 4.83 18.55
C ARG A 3 -9.19 4.47 19.59
N TYR A 4 -7.94 4.35 19.18
CA TYR A 4 -6.84 3.85 20.02
C TYR A 4 -5.72 4.87 20.20
N TYR A 5 -5.63 5.85 19.30
CA TYR A 5 -4.57 6.85 19.27
C TYR A 5 -5.16 8.24 19.03
N ASN A 6 -4.49 9.27 19.53
CA ASN A 6 -4.73 10.64 19.10
C ASN A 6 -4.17 10.77 17.66
N THR A 7 -5.04 10.60 16.67
CA THR A 7 -4.65 10.44 15.27
C THR A 7 -4.98 11.71 14.50
N TYR A 8 -3.99 12.24 13.80
CA TYR A 8 -4.14 13.31 12.82
C TYR A 8 -3.98 12.76 11.42
N GLY A 9 -4.69 13.33 10.47
CA GLY A 9 -4.56 13.01 9.05
C GLY A 9 -4.34 14.27 8.23
N THR A 10 -3.70 14.11 7.07
CA THR A 10 -3.58 15.19 6.09
C THR A 10 -4.53 14.99 4.92
N TYR A 11 -5.00 16.06 4.32
CA TYR A 11 -5.78 16.05 3.09
C TYR A 11 -5.38 17.22 2.19
N HIS A 12 -5.38 17.00 0.88
CA HIS A 12 -5.09 18.06 -0.09
C HIS A 12 -6.38 18.79 -0.51
N SER A 13 -7.44 18.06 -0.81
CA SER A 13 -8.72 18.59 -1.30
C SER A 13 -9.91 17.84 -0.71
N GLY A 14 -11.08 18.47 -0.75
CA GLY A 14 -12.33 17.90 -0.24
C GLY A 14 -12.84 18.58 1.02
N ARG A 15 -14.13 19.00 1.00
CA ARG A 15 -14.77 19.69 2.13
C ARG A 15 -15.11 18.77 3.32
N ILE A 16 -15.13 17.44 3.11
CA ILE A 16 -15.53 16.46 4.12
C ILE A 16 -14.61 16.50 5.36
N TYR A 17 -13.37 16.95 5.18
CA TYR A 17 -12.36 16.96 6.24
C TYR A 17 -12.16 18.32 6.90
N SER A 18 -12.67 19.42 6.29
CA SER A 18 -12.40 20.80 6.76
C SER A 18 -12.92 21.10 8.16
N ASP A 19 -14.01 20.43 8.57
CA ASP A 19 -14.67 20.69 9.84
C ASP A 19 -14.15 19.81 10.99
N ASN A 20 -13.20 18.94 10.71
CA ASN A 20 -12.61 18.05 11.69
C ASN A 20 -11.19 18.47 12.06
N LYS A 21 -11.01 18.97 13.30
CA LYS A 21 -9.73 19.45 13.84
C LYS A 21 -8.57 18.45 13.80
N HIS A 22 -8.86 17.17 13.60
CA HIS A 22 -7.83 16.13 13.44
C HIS A 22 -7.38 15.96 11.98
N TYR A 23 -7.96 16.70 11.03
CA TYR A 23 -7.52 16.71 9.65
C TYR A 23 -6.92 18.07 9.30
N LEU A 24 -5.68 18.05 8.84
CA LEU A 24 -4.92 19.23 8.49
C LEU A 24 -4.81 19.30 6.96
N LYS A 25 -5.13 20.47 6.40
CA LYS A 25 -4.89 20.69 4.98
C LYS A 25 -3.39 20.71 4.74
N PHE A 26 -2.95 19.98 3.74
CA PHE A 26 -1.53 19.89 3.37
C PHE A 26 -1.39 19.68 1.87
N ASP A 27 -0.66 20.57 1.23
CA ASP A 27 -0.27 20.49 -0.16
C ASP A 27 1.21 20.13 -0.23
N LEU A 28 1.51 18.93 -0.74
CA LEU A 28 2.88 18.40 -0.82
C LEU A 28 3.85 19.30 -1.58
N VAL A 29 3.33 20.11 -2.54
CA VAL A 29 4.15 20.98 -3.40
C VAL A 29 4.42 22.33 -2.74
N ASN A 30 3.45 22.85 -1.98
CA ASN A 30 3.48 24.22 -1.50
C ASN A 30 3.70 24.36 0.01
N ASP A 31 3.43 23.28 0.79
CA ASP A 31 3.51 23.33 2.24
C ASP A 31 4.76 22.58 2.75
N ASP A 32 5.32 23.05 3.87
CA ASP A 32 6.43 22.41 4.55
C ASP A 32 5.94 21.30 5.50
N VAL A 33 6.31 20.05 5.20
CA VAL A 33 5.96 18.90 6.05
C VAL A 33 6.64 18.97 7.42
N TYR A 34 7.81 19.58 7.54
CA TYR A 34 8.54 19.70 8.81
C TYR A 34 7.79 20.62 9.78
N GLU A 35 7.28 21.76 9.29
CA GLU A 35 6.44 22.67 10.09
C GLU A 35 5.15 21.98 10.56
N LEU A 36 4.51 21.20 9.69
CA LEU A 36 3.36 20.39 10.05
C LEU A 36 3.68 19.39 11.17
N LEU A 37 4.83 18.72 11.09
CA LEU A 37 5.27 17.76 12.11
C LEU A 37 5.60 18.45 13.44
N ARG A 38 6.20 19.63 13.41
CA ARG A 38 6.43 20.45 14.62
C ARG A 38 5.14 20.88 15.30
N GLN A 39 4.12 21.18 14.53
CA GLN A 39 2.79 21.53 15.06
C GLN A 39 2.10 20.34 15.73
N VAL A 40 2.15 19.15 15.09
CA VAL A 40 1.43 17.96 15.56
C VAL A 40 2.22 17.19 16.62
N GLN A 41 3.53 17.22 16.57
CA GLN A 41 4.46 16.48 17.43
C GLN A 41 4.13 14.97 17.51
N PRO A 42 4.03 14.26 16.37
CA PRO A 42 3.66 12.86 16.36
C PRO A 42 4.76 11.98 16.94
N SER A 43 4.39 10.93 17.69
CA SER A 43 5.30 9.84 18.07
C SER A 43 5.45 8.79 16.95
N VAL A 44 4.52 8.73 16.02
CA VAL A 44 4.52 7.83 14.86
C VAL A 44 3.98 8.57 13.64
N ILE A 45 4.74 8.54 12.54
CA ILE A 45 4.32 9.01 11.22
C ILE A 45 3.98 7.80 10.38
N ILE A 46 2.80 7.79 9.73
CA ILE A 46 2.44 6.82 8.69
C ILE A 46 2.48 7.56 7.37
N SER A 47 3.50 7.29 6.54
CA SER A 47 3.65 7.95 5.25
C SER A 47 2.96 7.17 4.14
N ALA A 48 1.95 7.79 3.53
CA ALA A 48 1.19 7.31 2.38
C ALA A 48 1.06 8.41 1.30
N LEU A 49 2.09 9.23 1.13
CA LEU A 49 2.08 10.39 0.25
C LEU A 49 1.83 10.02 -1.21
N ARG A 50 1.11 10.91 -1.89
CA ARG A 50 0.89 10.92 -3.34
C ARG A 50 1.20 12.33 -3.86
N GLY A 51 1.68 12.41 -5.10
CA GLY A 51 2.04 13.67 -5.75
C GLY A 51 3.28 13.51 -6.61
N PRO A 52 3.92 14.61 -7.04
CA PRO A 52 5.15 14.57 -7.81
C PRO A 52 6.25 13.80 -7.06
N PHE A 53 7.10 13.08 -7.77
CA PHE A 53 8.07 12.18 -7.14
C PHE A 53 9.22 12.91 -6.46
N SER A 54 9.61 14.09 -6.98
CA SER A 54 10.58 14.97 -6.35
C SER A 54 10.14 15.38 -4.95
N ASP A 55 8.90 15.90 -4.87
CA ASP A 55 8.34 16.48 -3.65
C ASP A 55 8.06 15.39 -2.61
N GLN A 56 7.68 14.18 -3.08
CA GLN A 56 7.60 13.03 -2.17
C GLN A 56 8.95 12.69 -1.55
N LEU A 57 10.04 12.72 -2.32
CA LEU A 57 11.38 12.42 -1.80
C LEU A 57 11.81 13.47 -0.79
N GLU A 58 11.70 14.75 -1.14
CA GLU A 58 12.03 15.88 -0.26
C GLU A 58 11.25 15.83 1.05
N ALA A 59 9.94 15.59 0.98
CA ALA A 59 9.13 15.43 2.19
C ALA A 59 9.60 14.27 3.08
N HIS A 60 10.08 13.16 2.50
CA HIS A 60 10.63 12.07 3.29
C HIS A 60 12.01 12.41 3.89
N GLU A 61 12.83 13.22 3.23
CA GLU A 61 14.08 13.73 3.79
C GLU A 61 13.80 14.60 5.04
N LEU A 62 12.81 15.47 4.97
CA LEU A 62 12.36 16.29 6.11
C LEU A 62 11.75 15.42 7.24
N MET A 63 10.94 14.41 6.91
CA MET A 63 10.41 13.45 7.91
C MET A 63 11.54 12.70 8.63
N VAL A 64 12.58 12.29 7.90
CA VAL A 64 13.74 11.62 8.48
C VAL A 64 14.51 12.56 9.40
N GLY A 65 14.75 13.81 9.00
CA GLY A 65 15.34 14.83 9.85
C GLY A 65 14.56 15.02 11.16
N TYR A 66 13.25 15.16 11.06
CA TYR A 66 12.37 15.24 12.24
C TYR A 66 12.46 13.99 13.13
N ALA A 67 12.49 12.81 12.53
CA ALA A 67 12.61 11.55 13.27
C ALA A 67 13.97 11.42 14.00
N GLN A 68 15.06 11.88 13.39
CA GLN A 68 16.38 11.92 14.03
C GLN A 68 16.40 12.82 15.26
N GLU A 69 15.76 13.98 15.20
CA GLU A 69 15.73 14.95 16.29
C GLU A 69 14.83 14.52 17.46
N THR A 70 13.69 13.89 17.16
CA THR A 70 12.62 13.66 18.15
C THR A 70 12.51 12.21 18.62
N GLY A 71 13.15 11.26 17.92
CA GLY A 71 12.93 9.83 18.15
C GLY A 71 11.60 9.32 17.60
N CYS A 72 10.89 10.11 16.80
CA CYS A 72 9.66 9.72 16.14
C CYS A 72 9.86 8.49 15.24
N ARG A 73 8.87 7.60 15.18
CA ARG A 73 8.93 6.42 14.31
C ARG A 73 8.24 6.70 12.98
N ILE A 74 8.80 6.16 11.90
CA ILE A 74 8.22 6.27 10.56
C ILE A 74 7.75 4.90 10.08
N ILE A 75 6.46 4.79 9.73
CA ILE A 75 5.90 3.65 9.01
C ILE A 75 5.72 4.08 7.55
N PHE A 76 6.53 3.53 6.67
CA PHE A 76 6.52 3.88 5.27
C PHE A 76 5.75 2.86 4.44
N LEU A 77 4.69 3.30 3.75
CA LEU A 77 3.94 2.46 2.83
C LEU A 77 4.69 2.37 1.49
N SER A 78 5.47 1.33 1.35
CA SER A 78 6.17 0.97 0.12
C SER A 78 5.30 0.11 -0.80
N SER A 79 5.86 -0.56 -1.78
CA SER A 79 5.12 -1.28 -2.82
C SER A 79 5.88 -2.51 -3.32
N ALA A 80 5.15 -3.50 -3.81
CA ALA A 80 5.71 -4.62 -4.58
C ALA A 80 6.52 -4.18 -5.81
N ASN A 81 6.27 -2.97 -6.33
CA ASN A 81 7.01 -2.41 -7.47
C ASN A 81 8.50 -2.18 -7.19
N VAL A 82 8.96 -2.29 -5.95
CA VAL A 82 10.40 -2.29 -5.66
C VAL A 82 11.12 -3.51 -6.24
N PHE A 83 10.35 -4.53 -6.68
CA PHE A 83 10.83 -5.77 -7.29
C PHE A 83 10.42 -5.95 -8.75
N ASP A 84 9.88 -4.94 -9.42
CA ASP A 84 9.30 -5.10 -10.77
C ASP A 84 10.31 -5.46 -11.87
N ALA A 85 11.62 -5.38 -11.57
CA ALA A 85 12.67 -5.91 -12.42
C ALA A 85 12.95 -7.41 -12.22
N PHE A 86 12.54 -8.00 -11.10
CA PHE A 86 12.67 -9.41 -10.78
C PHE A 86 11.32 -10.09 -10.88
N SER A 87 11.05 -10.71 -12.02
CA SER A 87 9.71 -11.19 -12.33
C SER A 87 9.60 -12.71 -12.45
N ASN A 88 10.64 -13.48 -12.12
CA ASN A 88 10.62 -14.93 -12.27
C ASN A 88 10.06 -15.67 -11.05
N TYR A 89 10.05 -15.04 -9.89
CA TYR A 89 9.61 -15.62 -8.61
C TYR A 89 8.99 -14.54 -7.72
N PRO A 90 8.15 -14.91 -6.74
CA PRO A 90 7.70 -13.99 -5.71
C PRO A 90 8.88 -13.49 -4.88
N SER A 91 8.78 -12.28 -4.35
CA SER A 91 9.84 -11.65 -3.56
C SER A 91 9.55 -11.72 -2.06
N TYR A 92 10.61 -11.77 -1.27
CA TYR A 92 10.61 -11.80 0.18
C TYR A 92 11.30 -10.58 0.77
N GLU A 93 11.20 -10.38 2.11
CA GLU A 93 11.63 -9.15 2.77
C GLU A 93 13.12 -8.82 2.56
N ASN A 94 13.98 -9.85 2.58
CA ASN A 94 15.44 -9.69 2.46
C ASN A 94 15.95 -9.76 1.02
N ASP A 95 15.07 -9.89 0.03
CA ASP A 95 15.48 -9.91 -1.36
C ASP A 95 15.95 -8.52 -1.81
N LYS A 96 16.94 -8.50 -2.69
CA LYS A 96 17.48 -7.27 -3.26
C LYS A 96 16.42 -6.55 -4.09
N THR A 97 16.13 -5.31 -3.74
CA THR A 97 15.22 -4.46 -4.51
C THR A 97 15.85 -3.99 -5.80
N LEU A 98 15.10 -4.07 -6.91
CA LEU A 98 15.42 -3.48 -8.19
C LEU A 98 14.13 -3.19 -8.95
N SER A 99 14.00 -1.97 -9.47
CA SER A 99 12.82 -1.56 -10.22
C SER A 99 13.19 -0.88 -11.54
N GLN A 100 12.39 -1.13 -12.57
CA GLN A 100 12.46 -0.44 -13.86
C GLN A 100 11.55 0.79 -13.86
N SER A 101 10.44 0.78 -13.10
CA SER A 101 9.49 1.88 -13.02
C SER A 101 10.02 3.05 -12.21
N ILE A 102 9.65 4.27 -12.60
CA ILE A 102 9.98 5.50 -11.85
C ILE A 102 9.39 5.42 -10.44
N TYR A 103 8.17 4.90 -10.33
CA TYR A 103 7.48 4.73 -9.05
C TYR A 103 8.23 3.77 -8.10
N GLY A 104 8.63 2.60 -8.59
CA GLY A 104 9.39 1.65 -7.78
C GLY A 104 10.77 2.18 -7.38
N LYS A 105 11.45 2.90 -8.30
CA LYS A 105 12.72 3.58 -7.99
C LYS A 105 12.57 4.62 -6.88
N LEU A 106 11.49 5.42 -6.88
CA LEU A 106 11.19 6.33 -5.78
C LEU A 106 11.03 5.57 -4.46
N LYS A 107 10.23 4.49 -4.47
CA LYS A 107 10.02 3.68 -3.25
C LYS A 107 11.34 3.13 -2.71
N ILE A 108 12.22 2.61 -3.58
CA ILE A 108 13.56 2.14 -3.21
C ILE A 108 14.40 3.27 -2.61
N ARG A 109 14.36 4.48 -3.18
CA ARG A 109 15.10 5.64 -2.63
C ARG A 109 14.65 5.98 -1.22
N VAL A 110 13.35 6.01 -0.96
CA VAL A 110 12.80 6.29 0.37
C VAL A 110 13.13 5.15 1.36
N GLU A 111 13.00 3.87 0.96
CA GLU A 111 13.44 2.74 1.78
C GLU A 111 14.93 2.89 2.17
N THR A 112 15.78 3.20 1.19
CA THR A 112 17.21 3.41 1.41
C THR A 112 17.49 4.60 2.34
N LEU A 113 16.72 5.70 2.19
CA LEU A 113 16.83 6.87 3.05
C LEU A 113 16.57 6.50 4.52
N LEU A 114 15.46 5.80 4.78
CA LEU A 114 15.12 5.35 6.14
C LEU A 114 16.20 4.44 6.72
N MET A 115 16.62 3.40 5.99
CA MET A 115 17.60 2.43 6.45
C MET A 115 19.00 3.02 6.67
N ARG A 116 19.37 4.09 5.95
CA ARG A 116 20.68 4.74 6.12
C ARG A 116 20.73 5.73 7.26
N HIS A 117 19.63 6.39 7.55
CA HIS A 117 19.62 7.57 8.42
C HIS A 117 18.91 7.36 9.75
N LEU A 118 18.14 6.28 9.89
CA LEU A 118 17.44 5.96 11.13
C LEU A 118 17.91 4.61 11.68
N PRO A 119 18.00 4.45 13.00
CA PRO A 119 18.15 3.14 13.62
C PRO A 119 16.92 2.27 13.32
N GLU A 120 17.09 0.95 13.28
CA GLU A 120 16.04 0.03 12.86
C GLU A 120 14.75 0.18 13.67
N GLU A 121 14.86 0.49 14.95
CA GLU A 121 13.72 0.66 15.87
C GLU A 121 12.82 1.85 15.50
N GLN A 122 13.33 2.81 14.71
CA GLN A 122 12.61 4.01 14.32
C GLN A 122 11.84 3.87 13.01
N TYR A 123 11.96 2.77 12.27
CA TYR A 123 11.18 2.61 11.05
C TYR A 123 10.53 1.24 10.91
N ALA A 124 9.43 1.22 10.16
CA ALA A 124 8.86 0.03 9.58
C ALA A 124 8.55 0.29 8.10
N ILE A 125 9.17 -0.47 7.21
CA ILE A 125 8.92 -0.43 5.77
C ILE A 125 7.88 -1.49 5.44
N VAL A 126 6.74 -1.06 4.93
CA VAL A 126 5.61 -1.93 4.63
C VAL A 126 5.45 -2.03 3.12
N ARG A 127 5.91 -3.11 2.52
CA ARG A 127 5.76 -3.38 1.09
C ARG A 127 4.40 -4.00 0.83
N LEU A 128 3.61 -3.30 0.03
CA LEU A 128 2.23 -3.65 -0.25
C LEU A 128 2.07 -4.23 -1.64
N PRO A 129 1.31 -5.32 -1.81
CA PRO A 129 0.81 -5.76 -3.10
C PRO A 129 -0.35 -4.86 -3.57
N MET A 130 -1.15 -5.33 -4.51
CA MET A 130 -2.38 -4.64 -4.89
C MET A 130 -3.39 -4.64 -3.74
N VAL A 131 -3.87 -3.44 -3.38
CA VAL A 131 -4.84 -3.26 -2.28
C VAL A 131 -6.25 -3.18 -2.86
N PHE A 132 -7.14 -3.98 -2.32
CA PHE A 132 -8.56 -4.03 -2.62
C PHE A 132 -9.39 -3.69 -1.36
N GLY A 133 -10.70 -3.76 -1.46
CA GLY A 133 -11.65 -3.46 -0.39
C GLY A 133 -12.86 -2.75 -0.97
N VAL A 134 -13.99 -2.79 -0.27
CA VAL A 134 -15.30 -2.30 -0.76
C VAL A 134 -15.26 -0.88 -1.34
N GLY A 135 -14.55 0.02 -0.66
CA GLY A 135 -14.41 1.42 -1.08
C GLY A 135 -13.14 1.73 -1.87
N SER A 136 -12.35 0.71 -2.25
CA SER A 136 -11.09 0.96 -2.93
C SER A 136 -11.31 1.50 -4.35
N PRO A 137 -10.41 2.37 -4.84
CA PRO A 137 -10.47 2.88 -6.21
C PRO A 137 -10.50 1.75 -7.26
N ARG A 138 -9.84 0.61 -6.99
CA ARG A 138 -9.81 -0.54 -7.90
C ARG A 138 -11.18 -1.21 -8.02
N ILE A 139 -11.87 -1.42 -6.91
CA ILE A 139 -13.24 -1.99 -6.92
C ILE A 139 -14.22 -1.01 -7.55
N GLN A 140 -14.07 0.30 -7.31
CA GLN A 140 -14.92 1.31 -7.94
C GLN A 140 -14.69 1.36 -9.47
N ALA A 141 -13.45 1.31 -9.92
CA ALA A 141 -13.12 1.24 -11.35
C ALA A 141 -13.75 -0.01 -12.00
N LEU A 142 -13.55 -1.18 -11.39
CA LEU A 142 -14.13 -2.44 -11.89
C LEU A 142 -15.65 -2.41 -11.96
N LYS A 143 -16.33 -1.85 -10.95
CA LYS A 143 -17.78 -1.66 -10.96
C LYS A 143 -18.23 -0.73 -12.10
N ASN A 144 -17.51 0.36 -12.33
CA ASN A 144 -17.81 1.30 -13.41
C ASN A 144 -17.66 0.63 -14.79
N GLU A 145 -16.56 -0.09 -15.03
CA GLU A 145 -16.33 -0.84 -16.27
C GLU A 145 -17.47 -1.84 -16.54
N LEU A 146 -17.88 -2.61 -15.50
CA LEU A 146 -19.00 -3.53 -15.60
C LEU A 146 -20.34 -2.83 -15.93
N LEU A 147 -20.63 -1.71 -15.26
CA LEU A 147 -21.89 -0.97 -15.45
C LEU A 147 -21.97 -0.31 -16.82
N LEU A 148 -20.85 0.22 -17.32
CA LEU A 148 -20.75 0.86 -18.63
C LEU A 148 -20.64 -0.15 -19.79
N GLY A 149 -20.33 -1.42 -19.50
CA GLY A 149 -20.06 -2.44 -20.50
C GLY A 149 -18.70 -2.28 -21.16
N ASP A 150 -17.78 -1.61 -20.49
CA ASP A 150 -16.40 -1.45 -20.94
C ASP A 150 -15.62 -2.76 -20.79
N ALA A 151 -14.53 -2.88 -21.56
CA ALA A 151 -13.66 -4.05 -21.50
C ALA A 151 -12.74 -3.99 -20.28
N ILE A 152 -12.82 -5.00 -19.41
CA ILE A 152 -11.96 -5.17 -18.24
C ILE A 152 -10.61 -5.74 -18.70
N GLU A 153 -9.54 -5.00 -18.47
CA GLU A 153 -8.19 -5.49 -18.77
C GLU A 153 -7.76 -6.55 -17.75
N VAL A 154 -7.36 -7.72 -18.24
CA VAL A 154 -6.81 -8.80 -17.43
C VAL A 154 -5.44 -9.22 -17.96
N PHE A 155 -4.53 -9.56 -17.06
CA PHE A 155 -3.16 -9.93 -17.37
C PHE A 155 -2.95 -11.43 -17.09
N PRO A 156 -3.11 -12.33 -18.11
CA PRO A 156 -3.11 -13.77 -17.88
C PRO A 156 -1.80 -14.31 -17.28
N HIS A 157 -0.66 -13.71 -17.63
CA HIS A 157 0.66 -14.12 -17.16
C HIS A 157 1.17 -13.30 -15.96
N LEU A 158 0.33 -12.48 -15.32
CA LEU A 158 0.71 -11.79 -14.10
C LEU A 158 0.29 -12.62 -12.88
N VAL A 159 1.27 -13.11 -12.15
CA VAL A 159 1.10 -13.77 -10.84
C VAL A 159 1.32 -12.74 -9.74
N MET A 160 0.39 -12.62 -8.84
CA MET A 160 0.40 -11.61 -7.78
C MET A 160 -0.12 -12.16 -6.46
N ASN A 161 0.01 -11.38 -5.43
CA ASN A 161 -0.76 -11.50 -4.20
C ASN A 161 -1.51 -10.18 -3.93
N THR A 162 -2.47 -10.20 -3.01
CA THR A 162 -3.37 -9.07 -2.75
C THR A 162 -3.56 -8.81 -1.26
N THR A 163 -4.18 -7.69 -0.92
CA THR A 163 -4.61 -7.40 0.46
C THR A 163 -5.83 -6.47 0.44
N THR A 164 -6.44 -6.24 1.61
CA THR A 164 -7.51 -5.25 1.76
C THR A 164 -7.07 -4.09 2.63
N ASP A 165 -7.67 -2.92 2.41
CA ASP A 165 -7.46 -1.75 3.27
C ASP A 165 -7.86 -2.03 4.73
N ALA A 166 -8.89 -2.84 4.95
CA ALA A 166 -9.34 -3.26 6.28
C ALA A 166 -8.28 -4.12 7.00
N LYS A 167 -7.73 -5.13 6.30
CA LYS A 167 -6.67 -5.99 6.84
C LYS A 167 -5.39 -5.19 7.08
N LEU A 168 -5.02 -4.33 6.13
CA LEU A 168 -3.86 -3.47 6.24
C LEU A 168 -3.93 -2.56 7.48
N ARG A 169 -5.10 -1.97 7.77
CA ARG A 169 -5.30 -1.18 8.99
C ARG A 169 -5.06 -1.99 10.27
N GLN A 170 -5.52 -3.25 10.31
CA GLN A 170 -5.30 -4.14 11.46
C GLN A 170 -3.81 -4.49 11.61
N GLN A 171 -3.13 -4.78 10.52
CA GLN A 171 -1.71 -5.13 10.49
C GLN A 171 -0.83 -3.93 10.92
N ILE A 172 -1.08 -2.74 10.37
CA ILE A 172 -0.36 -1.52 10.76
C ILE A 172 -0.61 -1.19 12.24
N HIS A 173 -1.86 -1.31 12.71
CA HIS A 173 -2.17 -1.14 14.13
C HIS A 173 -1.35 -2.09 15.03
N TYR A 174 -1.22 -3.35 14.61
CA TYR A 174 -0.42 -4.33 15.34
C TYR A 174 1.07 -3.97 15.35
N ILE A 175 1.63 -3.55 14.20
CA ILE A 175 3.03 -3.08 14.07
C ILE A 175 3.30 -1.90 15.00
N ILE A 176 2.38 -0.92 15.07
CA ILE A 176 2.49 0.22 15.97
C ILE A 176 2.45 -0.21 17.43
N ASN A 177 1.42 -0.97 17.80
CA ASN A 177 1.15 -1.36 19.19
C ASN A 177 2.26 -2.26 19.76
N ARG A 178 2.85 -3.11 18.93
CA ARG A 178 3.97 -4.00 19.30
C ARG A 178 5.35 -3.37 19.09
N LYS A 179 5.40 -2.15 18.58
CA LYS A 179 6.63 -1.42 18.23
C LYS A 179 7.55 -2.24 17.30
N LEU A 180 6.96 -3.01 16.39
CA LEU A 180 7.72 -3.82 15.44
C LEU A 180 8.43 -2.93 14.42
N SER A 181 9.66 -3.27 14.06
CA SER A 181 10.54 -2.53 13.16
C SER A 181 11.06 -3.40 12.01
N GLY A 182 11.73 -2.78 11.05
CA GLY A 182 12.29 -3.47 9.89
C GLY A 182 11.34 -3.52 8.69
N ILE A 183 11.44 -4.55 7.85
CA ILE A 183 10.71 -4.66 6.58
C ILE A 183 9.60 -5.71 6.70
N PHE A 184 8.40 -5.37 6.26
CA PHE A 184 7.23 -6.23 6.28
C PHE A 184 6.60 -6.34 4.88
N HIS A 185 6.22 -7.55 4.48
CA HIS A 185 5.35 -7.80 3.35
C HIS A 185 3.92 -8.03 3.86
N LEU A 186 3.00 -7.09 3.60
CA LEU A 186 1.63 -7.14 4.12
C LEU A 186 0.62 -7.51 3.01
N GLY A 187 0.82 -8.67 2.42
CA GLY A 187 -0.07 -9.26 1.43
C GLY A 187 -0.67 -10.59 1.86
N SER A 188 -1.48 -11.17 0.98
CA SER A 188 -1.93 -12.55 1.12
C SER A 188 -0.75 -13.51 1.15
N THR A 189 -0.96 -14.65 1.81
CA THR A 189 0.09 -15.68 1.98
C THR A 189 0.18 -16.64 0.80
N ASP A 190 -0.71 -16.49 -0.17
CA ASP A 190 -0.86 -17.28 -1.38
C ASP A 190 -0.75 -16.42 -2.64
N LEU A 191 -0.58 -17.08 -3.77
CA LEU A 191 -0.45 -16.45 -5.09
C LEU A 191 -1.69 -16.74 -5.93
N ILE A 192 -2.01 -15.81 -6.84
CA ILE A 192 -3.08 -15.97 -7.81
C ILE A 192 -2.71 -15.28 -9.13
N HIS A 193 -3.19 -15.80 -10.26
CA HIS A 193 -3.10 -15.07 -11.52
C HIS A 193 -4.08 -13.89 -11.52
N HIS A 194 -3.63 -12.75 -12.01
CA HIS A 194 -4.46 -11.54 -12.08
C HIS A 194 -5.80 -11.80 -12.79
N LYS A 195 -5.77 -12.55 -13.89
CA LYS A 195 -6.99 -12.91 -14.63
C LYS A 195 -7.98 -13.68 -13.77
N GLU A 196 -7.52 -14.70 -13.04
CA GLU A 196 -8.37 -15.51 -12.15
C GLU A 196 -8.96 -14.66 -11.04
N PHE A 197 -8.12 -13.86 -10.38
CA PHE A 197 -8.56 -12.97 -9.32
C PHE A 197 -9.64 -11.97 -9.77
N ILE A 198 -9.47 -11.35 -10.95
CA ILE A 198 -10.48 -10.43 -11.50
C ILE A 198 -11.78 -11.16 -11.85
N HIS A 199 -11.69 -12.40 -12.38
CA HIS A 199 -12.87 -13.21 -12.65
C HIS A 199 -13.67 -13.51 -11.37
N GLU A 200 -12.98 -13.92 -10.29
CA GLU A 200 -13.60 -14.19 -8.99
C GLU A 200 -14.24 -12.92 -8.40
N LEU A 201 -13.56 -11.77 -8.49
CA LEU A 201 -14.12 -10.49 -8.06
C LEU A 201 -15.38 -10.13 -8.82
N VAL A 202 -15.40 -10.30 -10.14
CA VAL A 202 -16.58 -10.00 -10.97
C VAL A 202 -17.76 -10.89 -10.60
N ILE A 203 -17.53 -12.18 -10.37
CA ILE A 203 -18.56 -13.11 -9.89
C ILE A 203 -19.07 -12.67 -8.50
N MET A 204 -18.17 -12.31 -7.59
CA MET A 204 -18.52 -11.88 -6.24
C MET A 204 -19.31 -10.56 -6.22
N LEU A 205 -19.04 -9.64 -7.15
CA LEU A 205 -19.73 -8.35 -7.25
C LEU A 205 -21.18 -8.48 -7.73
N ASP A 206 -21.51 -9.55 -8.47
CA ASP A 206 -22.86 -9.94 -8.91
C ASP A 206 -23.75 -8.77 -9.41
N LEU A 207 -23.22 -7.98 -10.34
CA LEU A 207 -23.92 -6.80 -10.85
C LEU A 207 -24.92 -7.10 -11.98
N ASN A 208 -25.27 -8.38 -12.22
CA ASN A 208 -26.15 -8.82 -13.31
C ASN A 208 -25.75 -8.28 -14.69
N ARG A 209 -24.44 -8.15 -14.92
CA ARG A 209 -23.85 -7.67 -16.18
C ARG A 209 -22.90 -8.73 -16.73
N LYS A 210 -22.93 -8.96 -18.04
CA LYS A 210 -21.98 -9.85 -18.70
C LYS A 210 -20.65 -9.12 -18.86
N PRO A 211 -19.55 -9.60 -18.25
CA PRO A 211 -18.24 -8.95 -18.37
C PRO A 211 -17.66 -9.17 -19.78
N ILE A 212 -16.94 -8.16 -20.27
CA ILE A 212 -16.11 -8.25 -21.46
C ILE A 212 -14.66 -8.21 -20.99
N TYR A 213 -13.88 -9.26 -21.25
CA TYR A 213 -12.48 -9.32 -20.84
C TYR A 213 -11.54 -9.05 -22.01
N LYS A 214 -10.58 -8.16 -21.80
CA LYS A 214 -9.48 -7.89 -22.72
C LYS A 214 -8.18 -8.47 -22.14
N ASN A 215 -7.69 -9.58 -22.72
CA ASN A 215 -6.41 -10.14 -22.32
C ASN A 215 -5.26 -9.24 -22.77
N VAL A 216 -4.42 -8.80 -21.84
CA VAL A 216 -3.21 -8.01 -22.09
C VAL A 216 -2.00 -8.87 -21.74
N PHE A 217 -1.21 -9.21 -22.73
CA PHE A 217 0.01 -10.02 -22.57
C PHE A 217 1.23 -9.09 -22.50
N THR A 218 1.89 -9.06 -21.35
CA THR A 218 3.13 -8.28 -21.13
C THR A 218 4.38 -9.16 -21.21
N SER A 219 4.20 -10.48 -21.29
CA SER A 219 5.25 -11.50 -21.44
C SER A 219 4.66 -12.79 -21.99
N ASN A 220 5.51 -13.68 -22.48
CA ASN A 220 5.12 -15.02 -22.95
C ASN A 220 5.12 -16.08 -21.84
N THR A 221 5.59 -15.74 -20.65
CA THR A 221 5.68 -16.60 -19.48
C THR A 221 5.16 -15.85 -18.25
N ASP A 222 4.89 -16.57 -17.19
CA ASP A 222 4.45 -15.98 -15.94
C ASP A 222 5.47 -14.98 -15.39
N ARG A 223 4.95 -13.84 -14.98
CA ARG A 223 5.68 -12.78 -14.29
C ARG A 223 5.10 -12.56 -12.91
N TYR A 224 5.96 -12.52 -11.93
CA TYR A 224 5.58 -12.33 -10.53
C TYR A 224 5.72 -10.87 -10.12
N LEU A 225 4.63 -10.28 -9.65
CA LEU A 225 4.63 -9.02 -8.90
C LEU A 225 3.95 -9.31 -7.56
N ALA A 226 4.65 -10.05 -6.73
CA ALA A 226 4.14 -10.57 -5.46
C ALA A 226 5.17 -10.42 -4.35
N VAL A 227 4.70 -10.00 -3.18
CA VAL A 227 5.49 -9.79 -1.96
C VAL A 227 4.93 -10.71 -0.87
N LEU A 228 5.53 -11.88 -0.73
CA LEU A 228 5.10 -12.87 0.25
C LEU A 228 5.78 -12.64 1.62
N PRO A 229 5.04 -12.72 2.74
CA PRO A 229 5.61 -12.63 4.07
C PRO A 229 6.37 -13.92 4.43
N ARG A 230 7.64 -13.80 4.82
CA ARG A 230 8.48 -14.92 5.26
C ARG A 230 9.19 -14.61 6.57
N ASP A 231 10.03 -13.57 6.59
CA ASP A 231 10.94 -13.30 7.69
C ASP A 231 10.25 -12.52 8.83
N ASN A 232 9.40 -11.53 8.50
CA ASN A 232 8.61 -10.75 9.44
C ASN A 232 7.12 -11.09 9.34
N ARG A 233 6.80 -12.39 9.42
CA ARG A 233 5.43 -12.87 9.33
C ARG A 233 4.61 -12.49 10.57
N LEU A 234 3.49 -11.81 10.34
CA LEU A 234 2.54 -11.48 11.40
C LEU A 234 1.75 -12.72 11.88
N PRO A 235 1.16 -12.67 13.10
CA PRO A 235 0.35 -13.76 13.64
C PRO A 235 -0.76 -14.22 12.68
N LYS A 236 -1.16 -15.50 12.76
CA LYS A 236 -2.15 -16.10 11.85
C LYS A 236 -3.46 -15.31 11.70
N HIS A 237 -4.00 -14.76 12.78
CA HIS A 237 -5.24 -13.98 12.74
C HIS A 237 -5.12 -12.64 11.98
N LEU A 238 -3.90 -12.18 11.73
CA LEU A 238 -3.60 -11.02 10.90
C LEU A 238 -3.22 -11.37 9.46
N GLN A 239 -3.05 -12.65 9.14
CA GLN A 239 -2.80 -13.09 7.78
C GLN A 239 -4.11 -13.08 6.97
N ILE A 240 -3.98 -13.08 5.65
CA ILE A 240 -5.09 -13.09 4.71
C ILE A 240 -4.74 -13.97 3.52
N THR A 241 -5.74 -14.52 2.83
CA THR A 241 -5.61 -15.23 1.55
C THR A 241 -6.27 -14.42 0.44
N ASN A 242 -5.94 -14.69 -0.83
CA ASN A 242 -6.60 -14.05 -1.96
C ASN A 242 -8.11 -14.32 -1.98
N GLU A 243 -8.54 -15.53 -1.63
CA GLU A 243 -9.97 -15.87 -1.45
C GLU A 243 -10.65 -14.94 -0.45
N THR A 244 -10.07 -14.74 0.74
CA THR A 244 -10.60 -13.80 1.75
C THR A 244 -10.65 -12.36 1.24
N VAL A 245 -9.69 -11.94 0.40
CA VAL A 245 -9.72 -10.61 -0.22
C VAL A 245 -10.91 -10.48 -1.17
N VAL A 246 -11.17 -11.48 -2.01
CA VAL A 246 -12.34 -11.51 -2.91
C VAL A 246 -13.63 -11.41 -2.11
N GLU A 247 -13.81 -12.28 -1.11
CA GLU A 247 -15.01 -12.31 -0.27
C GLU A 247 -15.29 -10.98 0.43
N SER A 248 -14.23 -10.33 0.97
CA SER A 248 -14.36 -9.06 1.69
C SER A 248 -14.54 -7.85 0.78
N SER A 249 -14.33 -7.98 -0.52
CA SER A 249 -14.44 -6.86 -1.47
C SER A 249 -15.88 -6.46 -1.81
N ASN A 250 -16.87 -7.29 -1.49
CA ASN A 250 -18.30 -7.00 -1.70
C ASN A 250 -19.07 -6.70 -0.40
N LYS A 251 -18.51 -6.96 0.76
CA LYS A 251 -19.21 -6.79 2.05
C LYS A 251 -18.83 -5.44 2.69
N TYR A 252 -19.83 -4.61 2.98
CA TYR A 252 -19.68 -3.55 3.97
C TYR A 252 -19.63 -4.23 5.36
N ILE A 253 -18.46 -4.31 5.94
CA ILE A 253 -18.22 -4.79 7.30
C ILE A 253 -18.36 -3.63 8.28
#